data_9d6fae77adeeba1c7ff0bd74a713b3a4
#
_entry.id   9d6fae77adeeba1c7ff0bd74a713b3a4
#
_cell.length_a   1.000
_cell.length_b   1.000
_cell.length_c   1.000
_cell.angle_alpha   90.00
_cell.angle_beta   90.00
_cell.angle_gamma   90.00
#
_symmetry.space_group_name_H-M   'P 1'
#
loop_
_entity.id
_entity.type
_entity.pdbx_description
1 polymer ?
#
loop_
_entity_poly.entity_id
_entity_poly.type
_entity_poly.pdbx_seq_one_letter_code
_entity_poly.pdbx_strand_id
1 'polypeptide(L)'
;RIGIVGDNGCGKSTLMKIITGNLKPDSGSVEIGDTVRIGYFMQENEPLDEKMTVLEFVRSIGEYVTTATGKATASQMCEKFLFGPKSQWTPISKLSGGEKRRLYLLSVLMSAPNVLILDEPTNDLDIETLEILEDYLDGFAGIVIVVSHDRYFLDRTVDRIFSFEGGGRLKQYEGGFSDYYEKKQAENGIASDGATQSVKEAVSGDTTSAKPKKYYKERENKLKFTYAEQKEYDTIDDAIASLESKIEELDGEIAGAATQYSRLNELMQEKADVEAQLEHMMDRWVYLNDLAEKIEAQKQN
;
A
#
# COMPACT_ATOMS: atom_id res chain seq x y z
N ARG A 1 1.30 -10.43 -10.20
CA ARG A 1 1.41 -9.64 -8.95
C ARG A 1 0.06 -9.07 -8.60
N ILE A 2 -0.39 -9.25 -7.36
CA ILE A 2 -1.76 -8.98 -6.91
C ILE A 2 -1.71 -8.11 -5.67
N GLY A 3 -2.41 -6.97 -5.69
CA GLY A 3 -2.70 -6.15 -4.52
C GLY A 3 -4.09 -6.47 -3.96
N ILE A 4 -4.23 -6.50 -2.65
CA ILE A 4 -5.51 -6.69 -1.97
C ILE A 4 -5.79 -5.46 -1.14
N VAL A 5 -6.91 -4.80 -1.43
CA VAL A 5 -7.33 -3.56 -0.77
C VAL A 5 -8.74 -3.71 -0.20
N GLY A 6 -9.04 -2.94 0.82
CA GLY A 6 -10.35 -2.91 1.47
C GLY A 6 -10.27 -2.36 2.88
N ASP A 7 -11.39 -2.01 3.46
CA ASP A 7 -11.48 -1.42 4.79
C ASP A 7 -10.88 -2.33 5.89
N ASN A 8 -10.51 -1.73 7.01
CA ASN A 8 -10.03 -2.49 8.15
C ASN A 8 -11.15 -3.43 8.66
N GLY A 9 -10.77 -4.69 8.92
CA GLY A 9 -11.73 -5.70 9.36
C GLY A 9 -12.58 -6.36 8.27
N CYS A 10 -12.40 -6.02 6.98
CA CYS A 10 -13.15 -6.67 5.89
C CYS A 10 -12.75 -8.12 5.60
N GLY A 11 -11.68 -8.64 6.23
CA GLY A 11 -11.28 -10.04 6.13
C GLY A 11 -10.01 -10.29 5.30
N LYS A 12 -9.20 -9.27 4.96
CA LYS A 12 -7.96 -9.43 4.17
C LYS A 12 -7.00 -10.45 4.78
N SER A 13 -6.58 -10.24 6.02
CA SER A 13 -5.66 -11.15 6.72
C SER A 13 -6.29 -12.51 7.01
N THR A 14 -7.62 -12.58 7.20
CA THR A 14 -8.34 -13.85 7.31
C THR A 14 -8.25 -14.66 6.02
N LEU A 15 -8.43 -14.02 4.87
CA LEU A 15 -8.25 -14.66 3.57
C LEU A 15 -6.82 -15.17 3.40
N MET A 16 -5.80 -14.38 3.79
CA MET A 16 -4.41 -14.82 3.73
C MET A 16 -4.15 -16.04 4.62
N LYS A 17 -4.67 -16.05 5.85
CA LYS A 17 -4.57 -17.20 6.77
C LYS A 17 -5.26 -18.45 6.22
N ILE A 18 -6.36 -18.30 5.49
CA ILE A 18 -7.04 -19.43 4.82
C ILE A 18 -6.19 -19.96 3.65
N ILE A 19 -5.68 -19.07 2.79
CA ILE A 19 -4.84 -19.46 1.64
C ILE A 19 -3.57 -20.18 2.09
N THR A 20 -2.97 -19.75 3.21
CA THR A 20 -1.74 -20.34 3.76
C THR A 20 -2.00 -21.61 4.59
N GLY A 21 -3.27 -21.98 4.80
CA GLY A 21 -3.65 -23.13 5.61
C GLY A 21 -3.61 -22.92 7.12
N ASN A 22 -3.31 -21.68 7.56
CA ASN A 22 -3.28 -21.32 8.99
C ASN A 22 -4.69 -21.19 9.60
N LEU A 23 -5.72 -21.09 8.76
CA LEU A 23 -7.12 -21.08 9.16
C LEU A 23 -7.93 -21.97 8.20
N LYS A 24 -8.83 -22.79 8.75
CA LYS A 24 -9.73 -23.58 7.92
C LYS A 24 -10.92 -22.72 7.45
N PRO A 25 -11.35 -22.84 6.18
CA PRO A 25 -12.55 -22.17 5.70
C PRO A 25 -13.80 -22.79 6.34
N ASP A 26 -14.84 -22.00 6.55
CA ASP A 26 -16.15 -22.48 7.06
C ASP A 26 -16.84 -23.42 6.06
N SER A 27 -16.59 -23.22 4.77
CA SER A 27 -17.10 -24.06 3.69
C SER A 27 -16.13 -24.05 2.50
N GLY A 28 -16.17 -25.09 1.68
CA GLY A 28 -15.24 -25.27 0.56
C GLY A 28 -13.90 -25.91 0.98
N SER A 29 -12.94 -25.90 0.07
CA SER A 29 -11.61 -26.46 0.29
C SER A 29 -10.54 -25.57 -0.34
N VAL A 30 -9.34 -25.57 0.23
CA VAL A 30 -8.13 -24.97 -0.33
C VAL A 30 -7.18 -26.12 -0.66
N GLU A 31 -6.79 -26.21 -1.93
CA GLU A 31 -5.81 -27.18 -2.39
C GLU A 31 -4.54 -26.45 -2.82
N ILE A 32 -3.42 -26.80 -2.18
CA ILE A 32 -2.10 -26.24 -2.49
C ILE A 32 -1.33 -27.31 -3.24
N GLY A 33 -0.88 -27.00 -4.46
CA GLY A 33 -0.10 -27.95 -5.26
C GLY A 33 1.26 -28.25 -4.63
N ASP A 34 1.78 -29.46 -4.83
CA ASP A 34 3.03 -29.95 -4.22
C ASP A 34 4.26 -29.10 -4.52
N THR A 35 4.26 -28.35 -5.61
CA THR A 35 5.37 -27.47 -6.01
C THR A 35 5.27 -26.06 -5.44
N VAL A 36 4.15 -25.73 -4.81
CA VAL A 36 3.93 -24.39 -4.24
C VAL A 36 4.66 -24.27 -2.90
N ARG A 37 5.51 -23.26 -2.81
CA ARG A 37 6.22 -22.88 -1.59
C ARG A 37 5.80 -21.45 -1.25
N ILE A 38 5.01 -21.32 -0.20
CA ILE A 38 4.48 -20.03 0.25
C ILE A 38 5.44 -19.44 1.28
N GLY A 39 5.94 -18.22 1.03
CA GLY A 39 6.55 -17.38 2.03
C GLY A 39 5.50 -16.35 2.48
N TYR A 40 5.19 -16.34 3.76
CA TYR A 40 4.19 -15.42 4.31
C TYR A 40 4.81 -14.49 5.34
N PHE A 41 4.88 -13.22 4.99
CA PHE A 41 5.27 -12.15 5.91
C PHE A 41 4.00 -11.62 6.58
N MET A 42 3.74 -12.08 7.80
CA MET A 42 2.56 -11.75 8.59
C MET A 42 2.73 -10.42 9.32
N GLN A 43 1.62 -9.79 9.67
CA GLN A 43 1.60 -8.61 10.52
C GLN A 43 2.18 -8.91 11.92
N GLU A 44 1.88 -10.09 12.49
CA GLU A 44 2.48 -10.58 13.73
C GLU A 44 3.76 -11.37 13.43
N ASN A 45 4.83 -11.12 14.19
CA ASN A 45 6.08 -11.86 14.03
C ASN A 45 5.95 -13.28 14.55
N GLU A 46 6.45 -14.25 13.80
CA GLU A 46 6.78 -15.54 14.37
C GLU A 46 7.93 -15.41 15.39
N PRO A 47 7.91 -16.20 16.47
CA PRO A 47 8.96 -16.17 17.46
C PRO A 47 10.30 -16.59 16.82
N LEU A 48 11.28 -15.69 16.86
CA LEU A 48 12.65 -15.96 16.44
C LEU A 48 13.39 -16.68 17.57
N ASP A 49 14.33 -17.59 17.23
CA ASP A 49 15.21 -18.20 18.25
C ASP A 49 16.23 -17.17 18.74
N GLU A 50 15.93 -16.56 19.89
CA GLU A 50 16.73 -15.50 20.48
C GLU A 50 18.16 -15.93 20.91
N LYS A 51 18.45 -17.24 20.93
CA LYS A 51 19.77 -17.77 21.29
C LYS A 51 20.75 -17.76 20.13
N MET A 52 20.24 -17.78 18.90
CA MET A 52 21.05 -17.76 17.69
C MET A 52 21.58 -16.36 17.39
N THR A 53 22.67 -16.30 16.65
CA THR A 53 23.09 -15.07 15.98
C THR A 53 22.29 -14.88 14.69
N VAL A 54 22.26 -13.66 14.14
CA VAL A 54 21.57 -13.34 12.88
C VAL A 54 22.01 -14.30 11.77
N LEU A 55 23.30 -14.48 11.58
CA LEU A 55 23.84 -15.32 10.51
C LEU A 55 23.52 -16.81 10.70
N GLU A 56 23.61 -17.32 11.92
CA GLU A 56 23.25 -18.71 12.24
C GLU A 56 21.78 -18.98 11.95
N PHE A 57 20.89 -18.05 12.33
CA PHE A 57 19.47 -18.15 12.06
C PHE A 57 19.18 -18.16 10.56
N VAL A 58 19.74 -17.22 9.80
CA VAL A 58 19.54 -17.17 8.34
C VAL A 58 20.08 -18.41 7.64
N ARG A 59 21.25 -18.91 8.06
CA ARG A 59 21.83 -20.15 7.53
C ARG A 59 21.01 -21.40 7.86
N SER A 60 20.34 -21.42 9.01
CA SER A 60 19.47 -22.55 9.36
C SER A 60 18.29 -22.71 8.39
N ILE A 61 17.89 -21.62 7.72
CA ILE A 61 16.83 -21.62 6.71
C ILE A 61 17.40 -21.99 5.33
N GLY A 62 18.55 -21.42 4.97
CA GLY A 62 19.20 -21.70 3.70
C GLY A 62 20.62 -21.09 3.61
N GLU A 63 21.55 -21.86 3.07
CA GLU A 63 22.93 -21.41 2.85
C GLU A 63 23.00 -20.34 1.73
N TYR A 64 22.10 -20.45 0.74
CA TYR A 64 21.97 -19.51 -0.38
C TYR A 64 20.57 -19.51 -0.96
N VAL A 65 20.21 -18.38 -1.56
CA VAL A 65 18.96 -18.20 -2.30
C VAL A 65 19.28 -17.75 -3.73
N THR A 66 18.44 -18.14 -4.68
CA THR A 66 18.56 -17.68 -6.07
C THR A 66 17.81 -16.34 -6.20
N THR A 67 18.54 -15.33 -6.64
CA THR A 67 18.01 -13.98 -6.94
C THR A 67 18.08 -13.71 -8.43
N ALA A 68 17.54 -12.62 -8.91
CA ALA A 68 17.62 -12.20 -10.32
C ALA A 68 19.08 -12.07 -10.82
N THR A 69 20.00 -11.67 -9.93
CA THR A 69 21.42 -11.48 -10.24
C THR A 69 22.26 -12.75 -10.04
N GLY A 70 21.64 -13.87 -9.66
CA GLY A 70 22.33 -15.14 -9.42
C GLY A 70 22.15 -15.67 -8.01
N LYS A 71 23.07 -16.55 -7.56
CA LYS A 71 23.01 -17.10 -6.20
C LYS A 71 23.65 -16.14 -5.21
N ALA A 72 22.89 -15.77 -4.18
CA ALA A 72 23.35 -14.99 -3.04
C ALA A 72 23.48 -15.90 -1.81
N THR A 73 24.58 -15.80 -1.09
CA THR A 73 24.80 -16.54 0.18
C THR A 73 24.01 -15.88 1.31
N ALA A 74 23.78 -16.62 2.40
CA ALA A 74 23.14 -16.10 3.60
C ALA A 74 23.82 -14.81 4.12
N SER A 75 25.16 -14.74 4.12
CA SER A 75 25.89 -13.54 4.53
C SER A 75 25.65 -12.36 3.59
N GLN A 76 25.65 -12.57 2.26
CA GLN A 76 25.36 -11.51 1.29
C GLN A 76 23.90 -11.02 1.41
N MET A 77 22.97 -11.91 1.68
CA MET A 77 21.57 -11.51 1.93
C MET A 77 21.43 -10.75 3.24
N CYS A 78 22.16 -11.14 4.29
CA CYS A 78 22.21 -10.35 5.52
C CYS A 78 22.74 -8.92 5.25
N GLU A 79 23.84 -8.79 4.48
CA GLU A 79 24.39 -7.47 4.11
C GLU A 79 23.39 -6.64 3.29
N LYS A 80 22.73 -7.27 2.31
CA LYS A 80 21.69 -6.61 1.52
C LYS A 80 20.54 -6.09 2.40
N PHE A 81 20.19 -6.82 3.45
CA PHE A 81 19.17 -6.43 4.44
C PHE A 81 19.77 -5.66 5.63
N LEU A 82 20.84 -4.91 5.42
CA LEU A 82 21.46 -3.97 6.39
C LEU A 82 22.00 -4.65 7.66
N PHE A 83 22.23 -5.96 7.63
CA PHE A 83 23.02 -6.65 8.65
C PHE A 83 24.47 -6.74 8.20
N GLY A 84 25.24 -5.71 8.50
CA GLY A 84 26.66 -5.67 8.17
C GLY A 84 27.47 -6.78 8.86
N PRO A 85 28.74 -6.98 8.48
CA PRO A 85 29.57 -8.11 8.95
C PRO A 85 29.63 -8.27 10.47
N LYS A 86 29.60 -7.15 11.22
CA LYS A 86 29.58 -7.19 12.70
C LYS A 86 28.21 -7.57 13.26
N SER A 87 27.13 -7.02 12.66
CA SER A 87 25.74 -7.26 13.10
C SER A 87 25.30 -8.70 12.85
N GLN A 88 25.88 -9.39 11.86
CA GLN A 88 25.61 -10.79 11.58
C GLN A 88 25.93 -11.73 12.74
N TRP A 89 26.89 -11.37 13.60
CA TRP A 89 27.29 -12.14 14.78
C TRP A 89 26.57 -11.69 16.06
N THR A 90 25.67 -10.73 15.95
CA THR A 90 24.87 -10.26 17.10
C THR A 90 23.80 -11.28 17.43
N PRO A 91 23.63 -11.68 18.70
CA PRO A 91 22.50 -12.50 19.13
C PRO A 91 21.17 -11.81 18.85
N ILE A 92 20.17 -12.56 18.36
CA ILE A 92 18.83 -12.05 18.01
C ILE A 92 18.14 -11.36 19.23
N SER A 93 18.41 -11.85 20.44
CA SER A 93 17.92 -11.21 21.68
C SER A 93 18.35 -9.75 21.87
N LYS A 94 19.43 -9.31 21.22
CA LYS A 94 19.96 -7.94 21.30
C LYS A 94 19.47 -7.02 20.18
N LEU A 95 18.73 -7.56 19.22
CA LEU A 95 18.17 -6.76 18.14
C LEU A 95 17.00 -5.90 18.60
N SER A 96 16.89 -4.71 18.06
CA SER A 96 15.71 -3.85 18.17
C SER A 96 14.48 -4.49 17.52
N GLY A 97 13.29 -3.97 17.80
CA GLY A 97 12.05 -4.44 17.19
C GLY A 97 12.07 -4.37 15.66
N GLY A 98 12.51 -3.24 15.08
CA GLY A 98 12.65 -3.06 13.65
C GLY A 98 13.67 -4.02 13.02
N GLU A 99 14.84 -4.23 13.68
CA GLU A 99 15.82 -5.22 13.21
C GLU A 99 15.27 -6.65 13.26
N LYS A 100 14.52 -7.02 14.30
CA LYS A 100 13.83 -8.31 14.37
C LYS A 100 12.81 -8.45 13.24
N ARG A 101 12.08 -7.39 12.93
CA ARG A 101 11.10 -7.36 11.84
C ARG A 101 11.77 -7.56 10.48
N ARG A 102 12.88 -6.86 10.24
CA ARG A 102 13.71 -6.99 9.04
C ARG A 102 14.33 -8.38 8.92
N LEU A 103 14.80 -8.95 10.02
CA LEU A 103 15.32 -10.33 10.06
C LEU A 103 14.22 -11.35 9.74
N TYR A 104 13.01 -11.14 10.23
CA TYR A 104 11.86 -11.99 9.90
C TYR A 104 11.54 -11.91 8.40
N LEU A 105 11.52 -10.72 7.80
CA LEU A 105 11.36 -10.59 6.35
C LEU A 105 12.46 -11.36 5.61
N LEU A 106 13.71 -11.16 5.97
CA LEU A 106 14.85 -11.88 5.38
C LEU A 106 14.67 -13.39 5.48
N SER A 107 14.19 -13.90 6.61
CA SER A 107 13.94 -15.32 6.81
C SER A 107 12.91 -15.89 5.84
N VAL A 108 11.81 -15.15 5.61
CA VAL A 108 10.78 -15.50 4.63
C VAL A 108 11.38 -15.58 3.21
N LEU A 109 12.20 -14.62 2.83
CA LEU A 109 12.83 -14.61 1.50
C LEU A 109 13.88 -15.70 1.33
N MET A 110 14.63 -16.01 2.38
CA MET A 110 15.63 -17.10 2.38
C MET A 110 15.03 -18.49 2.25
N SER A 111 13.76 -18.68 2.60
CA SER A 111 13.05 -19.95 2.37
C SER A 111 12.83 -20.26 0.88
N ALA A 112 13.26 -19.36 -0.02
CA ALA A 112 13.12 -19.46 -1.46
C ALA A 112 11.68 -19.79 -1.90
N PRO A 113 10.69 -18.97 -1.53
CA PRO A 113 9.31 -19.17 -1.91
C PRO A 113 9.12 -18.95 -3.42
N ASN A 114 8.07 -19.55 -3.99
CA ASN A 114 7.60 -19.21 -5.34
C ASN A 114 6.22 -18.50 -5.31
N VAL A 115 5.62 -18.42 -4.13
CA VAL A 115 4.48 -17.55 -3.83
C VAL A 115 4.85 -16.75 -2.58
N LEU A 116 4.90 -15.43 -2.70
CA LEU A 116 5.22 -14.52 -1.60
C LEU A 116 3.96 -13.74 -1.23
N ILE A 117 3.58 -13.82 0.04
CA ILE A 117 2.46 -13.07 0.61
C ILE A 117 3.03 -12.05 1.60
N LEU A 118 2.69 -10.78 1.40
CA LEU A 118 3.10 -9.66 2.25
C LEU A 118 1.85 -9.02 2.86
N ASP A 119 1.70 -9.11 4.18
CA ASP A 119 0.56 -8.53 4.91
C ASP A 119 1.01 -7.28 5.66
N GLU A 120 0.63 -6.10 5.14
CA GLU A 120 0.97 -4.76 5.63
C GLU A 120 2.49 -4.54 5.87
N PRO A 121 3.34 -4.79 4.85
CA PRO A 121 4.79 -4.67 5.05
C PRO A 121 5.24 -3.24 5.35
N THR A 122 4.49 -2.23 4.91
CA THR A 122 4.82 -0.82 5.08
C THR A 122 4.65 -0.30 6.50
N ASN A 123 3.86 -0.99 7.35
CA ASN A 123 3.60 -0.53 8.71
C ASN A 123 4.79 -0.73 9.67
N ASP A 124 5.64 -1.73 9.40
CA ASP A 124 6.63 -2.20 10.37
C ASP A 124 8.07 -2.19 9.83
N LEU A 125 8.27 -1.79 8.59
CA LEU A 125 9.58 -1.70 7.95
C LEU A 125 9.99 -0.24 7.77
N ASP A 126 11.26 0.05 7.97
CA ASP A 126 11.83 1.35 7.63
C ASP A 126 11.95 1.54 6.11
N ILE A 127 12.07 2.78 5.67
CA ILE A 127 12.12 3.15 4.24
C ILE A 127 13.25 2.41 3.51
N GLU A 128 14.44 2.31 4.12
CA GLU A 128 15.59 1.63 3.52
C GLU A 128 15.29 0.13 3.31
N THR A 129 14.61 -0.51 4.26
CA THR A 129 14.20 -1.92 4.13
C THR A 129 13.11 -2.10 3.08
N LEU A 130 12.18 -1.14 2.94
CA LEU A 130 11.15 -1.17 1.90
C LEU A 130 11.77 -1.05 0.51
N GLU A 131 12.73 -0.16 0.29
CA GLU A 131 13.48 -0.05 -0.97
C GLU A 131 14.18 -1.36 -1.33
N ILE A 132 14.83 -2.01 -0.36
CA ILE A 132 15.47 -3.33 -0.55
C ILE A 132 14.44 -4.40 -0.91
N LEU A 133 13.25 -4.37 -0.29
CA LEU A 133 12.16 -5.30 -0.60
C LEU A 133 11.64 -5.06 -2.02
N GLU A 134 11.41 -3.82 -2.42
CA GLU A 134 10.98 -3.46 -3.78
C GLU A 134 11.98 -3.95 -4.83
N ASP A 135 13.28 -3.69 -4.64
CA ASP A 135 14.34 -4.19 -5.50
C ASP A 135 14.37 -5.72 -5.59
N TYR A 136 14.10 -6.40 -4.47
CA TYR A 136 13.99 -7.86 -4.46
C TYR A 136 12.77 -8.32 -5.26
N LEU A 137 11.63 -7.65 -5.09
CA LEU A 137 10.39 -7.95 -5.80
C LEU A 137 10.52 -7.73 -7.31
N ASP A 138 11.27 -6.71 -7.77
CA ASP A 138 11.50 -6.48 -9.20
C ASP A 138 12.14 -7.70 -9.88
N GLY A 139 13.05 -8.37 -9.21
CA GLY A 139 13.69 -9.59 -9.70
C GLY A 139 12.98 -10.89 -9.35
N PHE A 140 11.88 -10.86 -8.62
CA PHE A 140 11.18 -12.05 -8.18
C PHE A 140 10.28 -12.64 -9.27
N ALA A 141 10.60 -13.84 -9.73
CA ALA A 141 9.89 -14.51 -10.83
C ALA A 141 8.61 -15.25 -10.39
N GLY A 142 8.30 -15.26 -9.09
CA GLY A 142 7.14 -15.94 -8.53
C GLY A 142 5.87 -15.08 -8.48
N ILE A 143 4.85 -15.62 -7.84
CA ILE A 143 3.60 -14.90 -7.55
C ILE A 143 3.81 -14.04 -6.31
N VAL A 144 3.37 -12.78 -6.37
CA VAL A 144 3.37 -11.85 -5.25
C VAL A 144 1.94 -11.45 -4.93
N ILE A 145 1.56 -11.58 -3.67
CA ILE A 145 0.27 -11.11 -3.14
C ILE A 145 0.59 -10.10 -2.03
N VAL A 146 0.12 -8.89 -2.17
CA VAL A 146 0.36 -7.79 -1.23
C VAL A 146 -0.95 -7.32 -0.65
N VAL A 147 -1.05 -7.29 0.65
CA VAL A 147 -2.09 -6.55 1.40
C VAL A 147 -1.42 -5.28 1.89
N SER A 148 -1.86 -4.12 1.45
CA SER A 148 -1.33 -2.83 1.93
C SER A 148 -2.35 -1.72 1.75
N HIS A 149 -2.23 -0.69 2.58
CA HIS A 149 -2.92 0.59 2.44
C HIS A 149 -2.04 1.65 1.76
N ASP A 150 -0.76 1.35 1.58
CA ASP A 150 0.19 2.23 0.91
C ASP A 150 0.02 2.15 -0.61
N ARG A 151 -0.47 3.25 -1.19
CA ARG A 151 -0.73 3.36 -2.63
C ARG A 151 0.55 3.32 -3.45
N TYR A 152 1.64 3.94 -2.97
CA TYR A 152 2.90 3.99 -3.71
C TYR A 152 3.54 2.62 -3.80
N PHE A 153 3.55 1.89 -2.68
CA PHE A 153 4.03 0.52 -2.64
C PHE A 153 3.20 -0.40 -3.56
N LEU A 154 1.88 -0.25 -3.58
CA LEU A 154 1.01 -1.01 -4.46
C LEU A 154 1.22 -0.65 -5.94
N ASP A 155 1.28 0.64 -6.30
CA ASP A 155 1.52 1.06 -7.69
C ASP A 155 2.86 0.54 -8.23
N ARG A 156 3.89 0.47 -7.38
CA ARG A 156 5.19 -0.06 -7.77
C ARG A 156 5.23 -1.58 -7.89
N THR A 157 4.48 -2.29 -7.06
CA THR A 157 4.70 -3.73 -6.88
C THR A 157 3.67 -4.63 -7.51
N VAL A 158 2.46 -4.13 -7.86
CA VAL A 158 1.36 -4.98 -8.33
C VAL A 158 0.84 -4.59 -9.72
N ASP A 159 0.29 -5.57 -10.43
CA ASP A 159 -0.24 -5.44 -11.79
C ASP A 159 -1.78 -5.47 -11.81
N ARG A 160 -2.40 -5.86 -10.71
CA ARG A 160 -3.86 -5.91 -10.52
C ARG A 160 -4.25 -5.82 -9.07
N ILE A 161 -5.43 -5.27 -8.83
CA ILE A 161 -6.01 -5.08 -7.49
C ILE A 161 -7.27 -5.94 -7.32
N PHE A 162 -7.36 -6.61 -6.17
CA PHE A 162 -8.59 -7.21 -5.68
C PHE A 162 -9.13 -6.35 -4.54
N SER A 163 -10.27 -5.70 -4.77
CA SER A 163 -10.94 -4.85 -3.80
C SER A 163 -12.04 -5.63 -3.07
N PHE A 164 -12.01 -5.58 -1.73
CA PHE A 164 -13.13 -6.03 -0.91
C PHE A 164 -14.24 -4.98 -0.96
N GLU A 165 -15.34 -5.33 -1.63
CA GLU A 165 -16.53 -4.49 -1.71
C GLU A 165 -17.60 -5.10 -0.82
N GLY A 166 -17.84 -4.60 0.34
CA GLY A 166 -18.89 -5.00 1.30
C GLY A 166 -19.61 -6.35 1.09
N GLY A 167 -19.99 -7.06 2.14
CA GLY A 167 -20.67 -8.34 2.02
C GLY A 167 -19.81 -9.50 1.51
N GLY A 168 -18.48 -9.41 1.63
CA GLY A 168 -17.55 -10.49 1.24
C GLY A 168 -17.31 -10.60 -0.29
N ARG A 169 -17.71 -9.60 -1.07
CA ARG A 169 -17.46 -9.60 -2.51
C ARG A 169 -16.07 -9.09 -2.80
N LEU A 170 -15.34 -9.83 -3.65
CA LEU A 170 -14.07 -9.41 -4.22
C LEU A 170 -14.29 -8.97 -5.67
N LYS A 171 -13.85 -7.78 -6.00
CA LYS A 171 -13.86 -7.26 -7.37
C LYS A 171 -12.44 -7.04 -7.85
N GLN A 172 -12.16 -7.50 -9.06
CA GLN A 172 -10.84 -7.38 -9.68
C GLN A 172 -10.78 -6.13 -10.55
N TYR A 173 -9.65 -5.44 -10.46
CA TYR A 173 -9.28 -4.32 -11.32
C TYR A 173 -7.90 -4.58 -11.91
N GLU A 174 -7.74 -4.34 -13.19
CA GLU A 174 -6.44 -4.41 -13.87
C GLU A 174 -5.72 -3.07 -13.71
N GLY A 175 -4.42 -3.14 -13.44
CA GLY A 175 -3.53 -2.01 -13.18
C GLY A 175 -3.13 -1.90 -11.71
N GLY A 176 -2.37 -0.85 -11.38
CA GLY A 176 -1.95 -0.51 -10.02
C GLY A 176 -3.07 0.10 -9.17
N PHE A 177 -2.68 0.66 -8.04
CA PHE A 177 -3.63 1.30 -7.14
C PHE A 177 -4.25 2.57 -7.75
N SER A 178 -3.49 3.34 -8.49
CA SER A 178 -3.96 4.55 -9.18
C SER A 178 -5.04 4.22 -10.20
N ASP A 179 -4.83 3.20 -11.03
CA ASP A 179 -5.83 2.72 -12.01
C ASP A 179 -7.12 2.21 -11.33
N TYR A 180 -6.95 1.47 -10.23
CA TYR A 180 -8.08 1.02 -9.41
C TYR A 180 -8.89 2.18 -8.86
N TYR A 181 -8.21 3.19 -8.31
CA TYR A 181 -8.84 4.35 -7.68
C TYR A 181 -9.63 5.18 -8.69
N GLU A 182 -9.08 5.43 -9.88
CA GLU A 182 -9.78 6.12 -10.97
C GLU A 182 -11.06 5.38 -11.40
N LYS A 183 -10.94 4.06 -11.61
CA LYS A 183 -12.09 3.22 -12.01
C LYS A 183 -13.18 3.21 -10.95
N LYS A 184 -12.80 3.11 -9.68
CA LYS A 184 -13.74 3.13 -8.55
C LYS A 184 -14.44 4.47 -8.38
N GLN A 185 -13.74 5.58 -8.59
CA GLN A 185 -14.36 6.92 -8.62
C GLN A 185 -15.36 7.07 -9.76
N ALA A 186 -15.02 6.60 -10.96
CA ALA A 186 -15.92 6.63 -12.11
C ALA A 186 -17.20 5.82 -11.85
N GLU A 187 -17.10 4.65 -11.24
CA GLU A 187 -18.24 3.81 -10.86
C GLU A 187 -19.13 4.49 -9.80
N ASN A 188 -18.53 5.10 -8.79
CA ASN A 188 -19.26 5.83 -7.75
C ASN A 188 -19.93 7.12 -8.29
N GLY A 189 -19.26 7.81 -9.23
CA GLY A 189 -19.81 8.99 -9.92
C GLY A 189 -21.05 8.66 -10.77
N ILE A 190 -21.06 7.51 -11.43
CA ILE A 190 -22.24 7.04 -12.22
C ILE A 190 -23.40 6.63 -11.30
N ALA A 191 -23.10 6.11 -10.09
CA ALA A 191 -24.14 5.73 -9.13
C ALA A 191 -24.83 6.95 -8.48
N SER A 192 -24.18 8.12 -8.41
CA SER A 192 -24.77 9.35 -7.88
C SER A 192 -25.69 10.08 -8.88
N ASP A 193 -25.49 9.90 -10.20
CA ASP A 193 -26.37 10.46 -11.23
C ASP A 193 -27.60 9.57 -11.52
N GLY A 194 -27.61 8.31 -11.08
CA GLY A 194 -28.69 7.35 -11.31
C GLY A 194 -29.85 7.38 -10.29
N ALA A 195 -29.78 8.20 -9.23
CA ALA A 195 -30.73 8.17 -8.11
C ALA A 195 -31.85 9.25 -8.18
N THR A 196 -31.97 10.00 -9.27
CA THR A 196 -33.03 10.99 -9.40
C THR A 196 -33.72 10.91 -10.78
N GLN A 197 -34.46 9.85 -11.05
CA GLN A 197 -35.64 9.87 -11.92
C GLN A 197 -36.22 8.45 -12.11
N SER A 198 -37.14 8.09 -11.30
CA SER A 198 -38.17 7.13 -11.65
C SER A 198 -39.48 7.55 -10.98
N VAL A 199 -40.33 8.23 -11.71
CA VAL A 199 -41.80 8.05 -11.73
C VAL A 199 -42.32 8.81 -12.96
N LYS A 200 -42.75 8.09 -13.99
CA LYS A 200 -44.05 8.11 -14.65
C LYS A 200 -44.08 7.53 -16.05
N GLU A 201 -44.80 6.43 -16.10
CA GLU A 201 -45.86 6.04 -17.04
C GLU A 201 -45.58 5.74 -18.51
N ALA A 202 -45.98 4.52 -18.77
CA ALA A 202 -46.23 3.83 -20.01
C ALA A 202 -47.10 4.62 -21.00
N VAL A 203 -46.89 4.39 -22.31
CA VAL A 203 -47.91 3.89 -23.30
C VAL A 203 -47.25 3.80 -24.70
N SER A 204 -47.27 2.59 -25.23
CA SER A 204 -47.42 2.10 -26.62
C SER A 204 -46.97 2.93 -27.84
N GLY A 205 -46.36 2.19 -28.79
CA GLY A 205 -46.53 2.47 -30.22
C GLY A 205 -45.29 2.30 -31.12
N ASP A 206 -45.06 1.10 -31.54
CA ASP A 206 -44.71 0.58 -32.86
C ASP A 206 -44.08 1.47 -33.96
N THR A 207 -43.22 0.80 -34.73
CA THR A 207 -42.75 0.95 -36.12
C THR A 207 -41.44 1.66 -36.43
N THR A 208 -40.50 0.78 -36.79
CA THR A 208 -39.59 0.80 -37.98
C THR A 208 -39.00 2.13 -38.47
N SER A 209 -37.65 2.26 -38.45
CA SER A 209 -36.86 2.35 -39.67
C SER A 209 -35.37 2.62 -39.39
N ALA A 210 -34.52 1.91 -40.10
CA ALA A 210 -33.05 2.03 -40.06
C ALA A 210 -32.54 3.30 -40.77
N LYS A 211 -31.42 3.88 -40.25
CA LYS A 211 -30.30 4.49 -40.97
C LYS A 211 -29.68 5.63 -40.13
N PRO A 212 -28.43 6.05 -40.33
CA PRO A 212 -27.15 5.36 -40.39
C PRO A 212 -26.15 5.85 -39.32
N LYS A 213 -25.08 5.06 -39.10
CA LYS A 213 -23.94 5.38 -38.24
C LYS A 213 -23.36 6.77 -38.55
N LYS A 214 -23.43 7.68 -37.57
CA LYS A 214 -22.57 8.86 -37.52
C LYS A 214 -21.32 8.51 -36.71
N TYR A 215 -20.16 8.67 -37.38
CA TYR A 215 -18.85 8.71 -36.76
C TYR A 215 -18.86 9.70 -35.60
N TYR A 216 -18.66 9.20 -34.37
CA TYR A 216 -18.31 10.05 -33.25
C TYR A 216 -16.82 10.36 -33.37
N LYS A 217 -16.47 11.61 -33.66
CA LYS A 217 -15.17 12.18 -33.43
C LYS A 217 -14.90 12.04 -31.93
N GLU A 218 -13.80 11.38 -31.58
CA GLU A 218 -13.21 11.44 -30.24
C GLU A 218 -13.04 12.91 -29.87
N ARG A 219 -13.78 13.34 -28.86
CA ARG A 219 -13.49 14.61 -28.18
C ARG A 219 -12.33 14.31 -27.24
N GLU A 220 -11.19 14.84 -27.56
CA GLU A 220 -10.09 14.98 -26.61
C GLU A 220 -10.63 15.65 -25.34
N ASN A 221 -10.72 14.89 -24.26
CA ASN A 221 -11.04 15.43 -22.94
C ASN A 221 -9.85 16.29 -22.52
N LYS A 222 -9.97 17.62 -22.66
CA LYS A 222 -8.99 18.56 -22.12
C LYS A 222 -9.08 18.49 -20.60
N LEU A 223 -8.01 18.03 -19.97
CA LEU A 223 -7.83 18.10 -18.52
C LEU A 223 -8.03 19.54 -18.06
N LYS A 224 -8.85 19.74 -17.03
CA LYS A 224 -9.09 21.02 -16.38
C LYS A 224 -9.32 20.76 -14.90
N PHE A 225 -8.89 21.66 -14.06
CA PHE A 225 -9.30 21.65 -12.66
C PHE A 225 -10.83 21.69 -12.55
N THR A 226 -11.38 20.91 -11.63
CA THR A 226 -12.74 21.15 -11.14
C THR A 226 -12.75 22.46 -10.33
N TYR A 227 -13.92 23.06 -10.15
CA TYR A 227 -14.05 24.27 -9.35
C TYR A 227 -13.54 24.10 -7.91
N ALA A 228 -13.74 22.93 -7.33
CA ALA A 228 -13.26 22.61 -5.99
C ALA A 228 -11.72 22.48 -5.95
N GLU A 229 -11.12 21.81 -6.91
CA GLU A 229 -9.66 21.67 -7.03
C GLU A 229 -8.98 23.00 -7.30
N GLN A 230 -9.56 23.85 -8.13
CA GLN A 230 -9.00 25.20 -8.36
C GLN A 230 -9.00 26.04 -7.09
N LYS A 231 -10.10 26.02 -6.33
CA LYS A 231 -10.18 26.75 -5.06
C LYS A 231 -9.21 26.18 -4.02
N GLU A 232 -9.05 24.86 -3.98
CA GLU A 232 -8.13 24.19 -3.08
C GLU A 232 -6.68 24.52 -3.47
N TYR A 233 -6.35 24.49 -4.76
CA TYR A 233 -5.04 24.86 -5.30
C TYR A 233 -4.65 26.29 -4.92
N ASP A 234 -5.59 27.22 -4.97
CA ASP A 234 -5.37 28.64 -4.65
C ASP A 234 -5.17 28.91 -3.14
N THR A 235 -5.54 27.96 -2.26
CA THR A 235 -5.49 28.14 -0.79
C THR A 235 -4.61 27.14 -0.05
N ILE A 236 -4.10 26.12 -0.71
CA ILE A 236 -3.40 25.00 -0.07
C ILE A 236 -2.04 25.43 0.52
N ASP A 237 -1.32 26.35 -0.14
CA ASP A 237 -0.04 26.88 0.33
C ASP A 237 -0.22 27.65 1.65
N ASP A 238 -1.27 28.46 1.76
CA ASP A 238 -1.59 29.20 2.98
C ASP A 238 -2.01 28.25 4.12
N ALA A 239 -2.71 27.16 3.80
CA ALA A 239 -3.12 26.15 4.77
C ALA A 239 -1.91 25.36 5.30
N ILE A 240 -0.96 24.98 4.44
CA ILE A 240 0.28 24.31 4.82
C ILE A 240 1.09 25.23 5.74
N ALA A 241 1.32 26.50 5.35
CA ALA A 241 2.07 27.46 6.15
C ALA A 241 1.43 27.69 7.54
N SER A 242 0.09 27.66 7.64
CA SER A 242 -0.63 27.79 8.90
C SER A 242 -0.40 26.58 9.81
N LEU A 243 -0.38 25.35 9.26
CA LEU A 243 -0.12 24.12 10.02
C LEU A 243 1.34 24.05 10.50
N GLU A 244 2.29 24.44 9.64
CA GLU A 244 3.71 24.53 10.01
C GLU A 244 3.95 25.51 11.16
N SER A 245 3.35 26.71 11.10
CA SER A 245 3.40 27.69 12.18
C SER A 245 2.82 27.14 13.48
N LYS A 246 1.74 26.38 13.40
CA LYS A 246 1.12 25.77 14.58
C LYS A 246 1.99 24.69 15.21
N ILE A 247 2.72 23.91 14.40
CA ILE A 247 3.70 22.93 14.89
C ILE A 247 4.84 23.62 15.62
N GLU A 248 5.34 24.74 15.08
CA GLU A 248 6.41 25.52 15.71
C GLU A 248 5.98 26.14 17.05
N GLU A 249 4.73 26.62 17.15
CA GLU A 249 4.14 27.09 18.41
C GLU A 249 4.04 25.96 19.45
N LEU A 250 3.55 24.79 19.03
CA LEU A 250 3.43 23.61 19.90
C LEU A 250 4.80 23.12 20.38
N ASP A 251 5.84 23.18 19.54
CA ASP A 251 7.21 22.85 19.94
C ASP A 251 7.74 23.82 20.99
N GLY A 252 7.43 25.10 20.86
CA GLY A 252 7.73 26.12 21.89
C GLY A 252 7.03 25.84 23.21
N GLU A 253 5.74 25.46 23.18
CA GLU A 253 4.98 25.12 24.39
C GLU A 253 5.47 23.81 25.04
N ILE A 254 5.80 22.81 24.27
CA ILE A 254 6.37 21.53 24.73
C ILE A 254 7.70 21.77 25.43
N ALA A 255 8.57 22.62 24.89
CA ALA A 255 9.83 23.00 25.52
C ALA A 255 9.63 23.73 26.86
N GLY A 256 8.57 24.54 26.97
CA GLY A 256 8.19 25.23 28.20
C GLY A 256 7.51 24.34 29.26
N ALA A 257 6.83 23.27 28.81
CA ALA A 257 6.03 22.39 29.69
C ALA A 257 6.81 21.17 30.24
N ALA A 258 8.13 21.11 30.07
CA ALA A 258 8.99 19.96 30.37
C ALA A 258 8.85 19.40 31.83
N THR A 259 8.28 20.16 32.77
CA THR A 259 8.07 19.74 34.16
C THR A 259 6.65 19.28 34.48
N GLN A 260 5.70 19.41 33.55
CA GLN A 260 4.28 19.10 33.74
C GLN A 260 3.85 17.93 32.88
N TYR A 261 4.02 16.71 33.35
CA TYR A 261 3.81 15.47 32.59
C TYR A 261 2.43 15.37 31.92
N SER A 262 1.35 15.78 32.59
CA SER A 262 -0.02 15.74 32.01
C SER A 262 -0.16 16.71 30.84
N ARG A 263 0.34 17.95 30.99
CA ARG A 263 0.28 18.97 29.94
C ARG A 263 1.17 18.62 28.75
N LEU A 264 2.34 18.02 29.02
CA LEU A 264 3.26 17.56 28.00
C LEU A 264 2.62 16.49 27.11
N ASN A 265 1.91 15.52 27.70
CA ASN A 265 1.21 14.49 26.91
C ASN A 265 0.09 15.06 26.04
N GLU A 266 -0.68 16.03 26.55
CA GLU A 266 -1.72 16.69 25.77
C GLU A 266 -1.13 17.44 24.56
N LEU A 267 -0.05 18.20 24.78
CA LEU A 267 0.63 18.94 23.70
C LEU A 267 1.28 18.01 22.66
N MET A 268 1.87 16.91 23.11
CA MET A 268 2.42 15.91 22.18
C MET A 268 1.33 15.24 21.33
N GLN A 269 0.15 14.98 21.92
CA GLN A 269 -0.98 14.44 21.16
C GLN A 269 -1.50 15.47 20.15
N GLU A 270 -1.68 16.73 20.58
CA GLU A 270 -2.12 17.80 19.68
C GLU A 270 -1.11 18.03 18.55
N LYS A 271 0.19 17.98 18.82
CA LYS A 271 1.23 18.06 17.79
C LYS A 271 1.12 16.92 16.79
N ALA A 272 0.96 15.67 17.24
CA ALA A 272 0.80 14.52 16.37
C ALA A 272 -0.44 14.64 15.45
N ASP A 273 -1.54 15.16 15.97
CA ASP A 273 -2.76 15.40 15.18
C ASP A 273 -2.55 16.49 14.11
N VAL A 274 -1.79 17.55 14.41
CA VAL A 274 -1.46 18.63 13.46
C VAL A 274 -0.46 18.14 12.42
N GLU A 275 0.54 17.35 12.82
CA GLU A 275 1.49 16.72 11.88
C GLU A 275 0.79 15.80 10.88
N ALA A 276 -0.17 14.99 11.33
CA ALA A 276 -0.98 14.16 10.44
C ALA A 276 -1.84 14.99 9.46
N GLN A 277 -2.36 16.14 9.90
CA GLN A 277 -3.08 17.06 9.01
C GLN A 277 -2.13 17.70 7.98
N LEU A 278 -0.94 18.08 8.38
CA LEU A 278 0.09 18.64 7.48
C LEU A 278 0.47 17.62 6.41
N GLU A 279 0.74 16.37 6.78
CA GLU A 279 1.07 15.29 5.86
C GLU A 279 -0.04 15.10 4.81
N HIS A 280 -1.29 15.05 5.24
CA HIS A 280 -2.43 14.96 4.33
C HIS A 280 -2.53 16.16 3.37
N MET A 281 -2.27 17.39 3.86
CA MET A 281 -2.29 18.58 3.02
C MET A 281 -1.11 18.62 2.04
N MET A 282 0.07 18.16 2.43
CA MET A 282 1.23 18.05 1.53
C MET A 282 0.98 17.03 0.43
N ASP A 283 0.39 15.89 0.73
CA ASP A 283 -0.02 14.90 -0.28
C ASP A 283 -0.99 15.51 -1.30
N ARG A 284 -1.93 16.29 -0.80
CA ARG A 284 -2.93 16.95 -1.64
C ARG A 284 -2.30 18.04 -2.51
N TRP A 285 -1.34 18.77 -1.96
CA TRP A 285 -0.54 19.78 -2.69
C TRP A 285 0.23 19.17 -3.85
N VAL A 286 0.92 18.03 -3.62
CA VAL A 286 1.64 17.30 -4.66
C VAL A 286 0.70 16.90 -5.80
N TYR A 287 -0.47 16.34 -5.47
CA TYR A 287 -1.48 15.96 -6.46
C TYR A 287 -1.94 17.16 -7.31
N LEU A 288 -2.25 18.29 -6.67
CA LEU A 288 -2.74 19.48 -7.36
C LEU A 288 -1.68 20.12 -8.25
N ASN A 289 -0.41 20.11 -7.85
CA ASN A 289 0.69 20.59 -8.68
C ASN A 289 0.93 19.69 -9.89
N ASP A 290 0.92 18.36 -9.73
CA ASP A 290 1.05 17.42 -10.85
C ASP A 290 -0.11 17.58 -11.86
N LEU A 291 -1.32 17.82 -11.36
CA LEU A 291 -2.48 18.13 -12.21
C LEU A 291 -2.33 19.45 -12.94
N ALA A 292 -1.76 20.50 -12.27
CA ALA A 292 -1.47 21.78 -12.87
C ALA A 292 -0.46 21.65 -14.03
N GLU A 293 0.63 20.92 -13.82
CA GLU A 293 1.64 20.65 -14.85
C GLU A 293 1.06 19.93 -16.07
N LYS A 294 0.24 18.91 -15.85
CA LYS A 294 -0.45 18.18 -16.92
C LYS A 294 -1.41 19.07 -17.72
N ILE A 295 -2.13 19.99 -17.05
CA ILE A 295 -3.01 20.97 -17.68
C ILE A 295 -2.20 21.97 -18.52
N GLU A 296 -1.05 22.43 -18.01
CA GLU A 296 -0.16 23.35 -18.76
C GLU A 296 0.48 22.66 -19.96
N ALA A 297 0.94 21.44 -19.82
CA ALA A 297 1.50 20.65 -20.92
C ALA A 297 0.48 20.44 -22.05
N GLN A 298 -0.81 20.24 -21.72
CA GLN A 298 -1.87 20.15 -22.73
C GLN A 298 -2.23 21.48 -23.40
N LYS A 299 -1.91 22.64 -22.80
CA LYS A 299 -2.14 23.96 -23.41
C LYS A 299 -1.04 24.34 -24.40
N GLN A 300 0.14 23.73 -24.30
CA GLN A 300 1.29 23.99 -25.16
C GLN A 300 1.38 23.09 -26.40
N ASN A 301 0.58 22.03 -26.46
CA ASN A 301 0.39 21.15 -27.61
C ASN A 301 -0.94 21.47 -28.32
#